data_2495fb472f28058fedd0911eeee2751b
#
_entry.id   2495fb472f28058fedd0911eeee2751b
#
_cell.length_a   1.000
_cell.length_b   1.000
_cell.length_c   1.000
_cell.angle_alpha   90.00
_cell.angle_beta   90.00
_cell.angle_gamma   90.00
#
_symmetry.space_group_name_H-M   'P 1'
#
loop_
_entity.id
_entity.type
_entity.pdbx_description
1 polymer ?
#
loop_
_entity_poly.entity_id
_entity_poly.type
_entity_poly.pdbx_seq_one_letter_code
_entity_poly.pdbx_strand_id
1 'polypeptide(L)'
;MKKNILLLSLFFLLLNVNNIFSQNITIKGKIKKPIVNSQSLESKSLVRLMTFNDMLTFEQTTIFETKSDKEGKFTIEANISEITLAQIAVDLERVEILLKPNANYEIEIDIPSQDDNTSYFERKNPTLRMIKSSDDNLHYQYYISNAIIDDFVLENFNNLYRNRKIHLLDSIDVRIEKELGLIKSDFVRDNIRYRKAALQMVVNNDNAKKVINQYFNKQKILYSQTAYMNLLHEIFSNYLSSQHFNPSDLKDMLRLNYDKFSTYLKSKDVFLAENQNLAEIIIAWNLKRMYYEMPDEKKQILDYINIICNSTKNQRNKKLINDILKQINYLSFNSDAPQFSLKDKKGNIINLSDYKEDILVIQFVNKTSSMTDYQFEELKRLSQLWGENIKIITIAAKDSFKDFTQLFENKGYNWKLLNLGNDILLLEKYRIITYPDYVIIGKDNKIGMSPAPAPDQYLDYHVERIYKYYYKK
;
A
#
# COMPACT_ATOMS: atom_id res chain seq x y z
N MET A 1 9.53 -56.61 -24.93
CA MET A 1 8.29 -55.96 -24.48
C MET A 1 8.44 -55.04 -23.27
N LYS A 2 9.27 -55.31 -22.26
CA LYS A 2 9.39 -54.41 -21.07
C LYS A 2 10.08 -53.06 -21.32
N LYS A 3 10.98 -52.92 -22.31
CA LYS A 3 11.66 -51.65 -22.65
C LYS A 3 10.75 -50.61 -23.32
N ASN A 4 9.76 -51.07 -24.10
CA ASN A 4 8.86 -50.16 -24.83
C ASN A 4 7.74 -49.58 -23.93
N ILE A 5 7.40 -50.28 -22.84
CA ILE A 5 6.40 -49.84 -21.86
C ILE A 5 7.00 -48.70 -20.99
N LEU A 6 8.31 -48.76 -20.68
CA LEU A 6 9.00 -47.71 -19.92
C LEU A 6 9.15 -46.40 -20.72
N LEU A 7 9.36 -46.49 -22.05
CA LEU A 7 9.41 -45.33 -22.93
C LEU A 7 8.02 -44.67 -23.10
N LEU A 8 6.95 -45.46 -23.17
CA LEU A 8 5.59 -44.94 -23.29
C LEU A 8 5.14 -44.23 -21.98
N SER A 9 5.54 -44.77 -20.81
CA SER A 9 5.24 -44.13 -19.52
C SER A 9 6.02 -42.81 -19.30
N LEU A 10 7.26 -42.72 -19.80
CA LEU A 10 8.05 -41.49 -19.78
C LEU A 10 7.49 -40.42 -20.75
N PHE A 11 6.93 -40.85 -21.90
CA PHE A 11 6.29 -39.93 -22.85
C PHE A 11 4.94 -39.40 -22.33
N PHE A 12 4.17 -40.19 -21.56
CA PHE A 12 2.94 -39.75 -20.89
C PHE A 12 3.23 -38.87 -19.67
N LEU A 13 4.39 -38.98 -18.98
CA LEU A 13 4.81 -38.10 -17.91
C LEU A 13 5.29 -36.73 -18.42
N LEU A 14 5.79 -36.67 -19.66
CA LEU A 14 6.17 -35.42 -20.31
C LEU A 14 4.98 -34.65 -20.93
N LEU A 15 3.81 -35.27 -21.10
CA LEU A 15 2.60 -34.64 -21.59
C LEU A 15 1.74 -33.97 -20.49
N ASN A 16 2.08 -34.16 -19.20
CA ASN A 16 1.51 -33.46 -18.06
C ASN A 16 2.36 -32.24 -17.62
N VAL A 17 3.14 -31.66 -18.52
CA VAL A 17 3.50 -30.25 -18.38
C VAL A 17 2.18 -29.50 -18.54
N ASN A 18 1.55 -29.17 -17.44
CA ASN A 18 0.50 -28.18 -17.41
C ASN A 18 1.01 -27.02 -18.27
N ASN A 19 0.46 -26.88 -19.46
CA ASN A 19 0.51 -25.62 -20.19
C ASN A 19 -0.12 -24.62 -19.22
N ILE A 20 0.69 -24.00 -18.39
CA ILE A 20 0.37 -22.74 -17.78
C ILE A 20 0.23 -21.82 -18.99
N PHE A 21 -0.98 -21.76 -19.55
CA PHE A 21 -1.31 -20.78 -20.57
C PHE A 21 -0.98 -19.45 -19.93
N SER A 22 0.12 -18.87 -20.36
CA SER A 22 0.50 -17.51 -20.03
C SER A 22 -0.68 -16.62 -20.40
N GLN A 23 -1.42 -16.16 -19.39
CA GLN A 23 -2.60 -15.31 -19.59
C GLN A 23 -2.13 -13.88 -19.76
N ASN A 24 -1.63 -13.59 -20.96
CA ASN A 24 -1.02 -12.32 -21.31
C ASN A 24 -2.07 -11.23 -21.43
N ILE A 25 -1.76 -10.07 -20.84
CA ILE A 25 -2.45 -8.82 -21.13
C ILE A 25 -1.50 -7.89 -21.88
N THR A 26 -2.06 -7.06 -22.74
CA THR A 26 -1.32 -5.99 -23.40
C THR A 26 -2.03 -4.67 -23.15
N ILE A 27 -1.29 -3.68 -22.67
CA ILE A 27 -1.80 -2.32 -22.46
C ILE A 27 -0.97 -1.36 -23.32
N LYS A 28 -1.58 -0.72 -24.30
CA LYS A 28 -0.99 0.38 -25.06
C LYS A 28 -1.51 1.69 -24.49
N GLY A 29 -0.62 2.54 -24.00
CA GLY A 29 -1.01 3.76 -23.32
C GLY A 29 -0.34 4.99 -23.88
N LYS A 30 -0.98 6.14 -23.67
CA LYS A 30 -0.45 7.47 -23.94
C LYS A 30 -0.62 8.37 -22.73
N ILE A 31 0.48 8.94 -22.26
CA ILE A 31 0.51 9.92 -21.18
C ILE A 31 0.29 11.30 -21.77
N LYS A 32 -0.67 12.04 -21.20
CA LYS A 32 -0.90 13.45 -21.47
C LYS A 32 -0.39 14.24 -20.26
N LYS A 33 0.67 15.02 -20.45
CA LYS A 33 1.16 15.98 -19.45
C LYS A 33 0.87 17.39 -19.95
N PRO A 34 0.49 18.32 -19.07
CA PRO A 34 0.37 19.72 -19.45
C PRO A 34 1.73 20.25 -19.91
N ILE A 35 1.73 21.09 -20.94
CA ILE A 35 2.92 21.78 -21.43
C ILE A 35 3.23 22.90 -20.44
N VAL A 36 4.06 22.63 -19.46
CA VAL A 36 4.61 23.65 -18.56
C VAL A 36 6.03 23.93 -19.02
N ASN A 37 6.24 25.10 -19.60
CA ASN A 37 7.52 25.57 -20.16
C ASN A 37 8.24 24.53 -21.04
N SER A 38 8.69 24.89 -22.22
CA SER A 38 9.22 24.06 -23.32
C SER A 38 10.25 22.97 -22.97
N GLN A 39 10.57 22.76 -21.70
CA GLN A 39 11.50 21.73 -21.20
C GLN A 39 10.84 20.47 -20.64
N SER A 40 9.53 20.41 -20.45
CA SER A 40 8.83 19.26 -19.84
C SER A 40 8.58 18.07 -20.79
N LEU A 41 8.78 18.24 -22.10
CA LEU A 41 8.53 17.21 -23.11
C LEU A 41 9.69 16.21 -23.33
N GLU A 42 10.88 16.45 -22.77
CA GLU A 42 12.05 15.61 -23.07
C GLU A 42 12.31 14.46 -22.08
N SER A 43 11.68 14.43 -20.91
CA SER A 43 11.91 13.37 -19.94
C SER A 43 10.96 12.19 -20.10
N LYS A 44 11.52 11.04 -20.46
CA LYS A 44 10.79 9.76 -20.47
C LYS A 44 10.31 9.44 -19.07
N SER A 45 8.99 9.24 -18.91
CA SER A 45 8.41 8.82 -17.64
C SER A 45 8.62 7.33 -17.38
N LEU A 46 8.88 6.99 -16.12
CA LEU A 46 8.86 5.61 -15.66
C LEU A 46 7.41 5.14 -15.55
N VAL A 47 7.06 4.06 -16.23
CA VAL A 47 5.72 3.47 -16.20
C VAL A 47 5.80 2.09 -15.59
N ARG A 48 5.04 1.85 -14.52
CA ARG A 48 4.99 0.55 -13.82
C ARG A 48 3.55 0.05 -13.79
N LEU A 49 3.36 -1.23 -14.02
CA LEU A 49 2.12 -1.92 -13.70
C LEU A 49 2.28 -2.60 -12.35
N MET A 50 1.43 -2.23 -11.41
CA MET A 50 1.46 -2.71 -10.04
C MET A 50 0.15 -3.42 -9.71
N THR A 51 0.25 -4.59 -9.09
CA THR A 51 -0.91 -5.34 -8.59
C THR A 51 -0.89 -5.37 -7.07
N PHE A 52 -2.08 -5.47 -6.47
CA PHE A 52 -2.21 -5.70 -5.05
C PHE A 52 -2.08 -7.20 -4.73
N ASN A 53 -1.33 -7.53 -3.70
CA ASN A 53 -1.25 -8.90 -3.21
C ASN A 53 -2.59 -9.36 -2.64
N ASP A 54 -3.27 -8.47 -1.97
CA ASP A 54 -4.64 -8.59 -1.44
C ASP A 54 -5.24 -7.20 -1.22
N MET A 55 -6.56 -7.14 -1.07
CA MET A 55 -7.31 -5.89 -0.88
C MET A 55 -7.58 -5.55 0.60
N LEU A 56 -6.85 -6.16 1.54
CA LEU A 56 -6.86 -5.82 2.97
C LEU A 56 -5.59 -5.10 3.39
N THR A 57 -4.43 -5.62 3.02
CA THR A 57 -3.13 -5.00 3.31
C THR A 57 -2.76 -3.92 2.30
N PHE A 58 -3.29 -4.01 1.07
CA PHE A 58 -2.92 -3.18 -0.08
C PHE A 58 -1.42 -3.20 -0.39
N GLU A 59 -0.71 -4.27 0.01
CA GLU A 59 0.67 -4.46 -0.39
C GLU A 59 0.76 -4.65 -1.91
N GLN A 60 1.68 -3.92 -2.53
CA GLN A 60 1.80 -3.85 -3.98
C GLN A 60 3.05 -4.59 -4.47
N THR A 61 2.91 -5.18 -5.65
CA THR A 61 4.02 -5.76 -6.39
C THR A 61 4.04 -5.18 -7.79
N THR A 62 5.19 -4.63 -8.20
CA THR A 62 5.42 -4.24 -9.59
C THR A 62 5.60 -5.50 -10.43
N ILE A 63 4.70 -5.72 -11.38
CA ILE A 63 4.74 -6.90 -12.28
C ILE A 63 5.31 -6.58 -13.66
N PHE A 64 5.38 -5.29 -14.01
CA PHE A 64 6.00 -4.82 -15.24
C PHE A 64 6.51 -3.38 -15.09
N GLU A 65 7.63 -3.07 -15.74
CA GLU A 65 8.23 -1.74 -15.75
C GLU A 65 8.74 -1.40 -17.15
N THR A 66 8.49 -0.16 -17.60
CA THR A 66 8.98 0.38 -18.87
C THR A 66 9.14 1.89 -18.77
N LYS A 67 9.66 2.51 -19.86
CA LYS A 67 9.71 3.97 -20.00
C LYS A 67 8.88 4.40 -21.19
N SER A 68 8.17 5.51 -21.04
CA SER A 68 7.49 6.12 -22.19
C SER A 68 8.49 6.61 -23.24
N ASP A 69 8.06 6.74 -24.49
CA ASP A 69 8.79 7.49 -25.50
C ASP A 69 8.65 9.03 -25.29
N LYS A 70 9.23 9.82 -26.20
CA LYS A 70 9.15 11.28 -26.15
C LYS A 70 7.74 11.83 -26.39
N GLU A 71 6.87 11.03 -27.00
CA GLU A 71 5.47 11.36 -27.28
C GLU A 71 4.53 10.91 -26.16
N GLY A 72 5.09 10.34 -25.07
CA GLY A 72 4.36 9.80 -23.94
C GLY A 72 3.74 8.43 -24.17
N LYS A 73 4.07 7.73 -25.27
CA LYS A 73 3.53 6.41 -25.57
C LYS A 73 4.31 5.33 -24.82
N PHE A 74 3.62 4.28 -24.38
CA PHE A 74 4.20 3.11 -23.75
C PHE A 74 3.42 1.83 -24.05
N THR A 75 4.06 0.69 -23.87
CA THR A 75 3.42 -0.62 -23.96
C THR A 75 3.80 -1.44 -22.74
N ILE A 76 2.81 -2.10 -22.15
CA ILE A 76 2.95 -3.05 -21.04
C ILE A 76 2.50 -4.41 -21.55
N GLU A 77 3.32 -5.45 -21.31
CA GLU A 77 2.98 -6.85 -21.53
C GLU A 77 3.20 -7.61 -20.23
N ALA A 78 2.14 -8.15 -19.64
CA ALA A 78 2.21 -8.79 -18.35
C ALA A 78 1.27 -10.01 -18.26
N ASN A 79 1.51 -10.86 -17.27
CA ASN A 79 0.70 -12.04 -16.99
C ASN A 79 -0.12 -11.83 -15.73
N ILE A 80 -1.42 -12.06 -15.82
CA ILE A 80 -2.33 -12.11 -14.67
C ILE A 80 -3.18 -13.38 -14.74
N SER A 81 -3.42 -14.02 -13.61
CA SER A 81 -4.14 -15.29 -13.54
C SER A 81 -5.64 -15.16 -13.26
N GLU A 82 -6.07 -14.01 -12.78
CA GLU A 82 -7.47 -13.72 -12.42
C GLU A 82 -7.79 -12.25 -12.71
N ILE A 83 -9.08 -11.89 -12.70
CA ILE A 83 -9.50 -10.48 -12.78
C ILE A 83 -8.86 -9.72 -11.64
N THR A 84 -8.11 -8.67 -11.96
CA THR A 84 -7.23 -7.98 -11.03
C THR A 84 -7.46 -6.49 -11.10
N LEU A 85 -7.75 -5.87 -9.96
CA LEU A 85 -7.63 -4.43 -9.82
C LEU A 85 -6.15 -4.09 -9.69
N ALA A 86 -5.64 -3.28 -10.61
CA ALA A 86 -4.24 -2.91 -10.71
C ALA A 86 -4.07 -1.40 -10.70
N GLN A 87 -2.85 -0.94 -10.55
CA GLN A 87 -2.49 0.47 -10.72
C GLN A 87 -1.41 0.60 -11.79
N ILE A 88 -1.59 1.59 -12.66
CA ILE A 88 -0.51 2.06 -13.53
C ILE A 88 0.08 3.30 -12.87
N ALA A 89 1.35 3.19 -12.48
CA ALA A 89 2.11 4.29 -11.94
C ALA A 89 2.93 4.96 -13.06
N VAL A 90 2.74 6.25 -13.23
CA VAL A 90 3.54 7.11 -14.10
C VAL A 90 4.37 8.02 -13.21
N ASP A 91 5.64 7.71 -13.10
CA ASP A 91 6.51 8.26 -12.07
C ASP A 91 5.94 7.97 -10.67
N LEU A 92 5.47 8.96 -9.91
CA LEU A 92 4.81 8.79 -8.62
C LEU A 92 3.27 8.84 -8.69
N GLU A 93 2.72 9.33 -9.80
CA GLU A 93 1.28 9.44 -9.99
C GLU A 93 0.67 8.08 -10.34
N ARG A 94 -0.52 7.78 -9.83
CA ARG A 94 -1.13 6.46 -9.96
C ARG A 94 -2.57 6.56 -10.43
N VAL A 95 -2.94 5.69 -11.37
CA VAL A 95 -4.31 5.49 -11.84
C VAL A 95 -4.69 4.03 -11.71
N GLU A 96 -5.94 3.80 -11.35
CA GLU A 96 -6.49 2.45 -11.20
C GLU A 96 -7.02 1.92 -12.52
N ILE A 97 -6.87 0.62 -12.75
CA ILE A 97 -7.40 -0.10 -13.89
C ILE A 97 -7.83 -1.51 -13.49
N LEU A 98 -9.01 -1.94 -13.94
CA LEU A 98 -9.45 -3.33 -13.81
C LEU A 98 -9.01 -4.12 -15.03
N LEU A 99 -8.29 -5.21 -14.81
CA LEU A 99 -7.70 -6.04 -15.85
C LEU A 99 -8.32 -7.44 -15.86
N LYS A 100 -8.59 -7.93 -17.07
CA LYS A 100 -9.05 -9.30 -17.32
C LYS A 100 -7.93 -10.09 -18.02
N PRO A 101 -7.68 -11.35 -17.60
CA PRO A 101 -6.75 -12.22 -18.29
C PRO A 101 -7.04 -12.33 -19.81
N ASN A 102 -5.99 -12.34 -20.63
CA ASN A 102 -6.03 -12.43 -22.09
C ASN A 102 -6.72 -11.23 -22.81
N ALA A 103 -6.88 -10.10 -22.12
CA ALA A 103 -7.45 -8.90 -22.72
C ALA A 103 -6.39 -7.91 -23.17
N ASN A 104 -6.76 -7.08 -24.18
CA ASN A 104 -5.96 -5.98 -24.68
C ASN A 104 -6.65 -4.67 -24.34
N TYR A 105 -5.85 -3.66 -23.99
CA TYR A 105 -6.31 -2.34 -23.60
C TYR A 105 -5.58 -1.26 -24.37
N GLU A 106 -6.31 -0.23 -24.77
CA GLU A 106 -5.78 1.03 -25.26
C GLU A 106 -6.29 2.15 -24.37
N ILE A 107 -5.37 2.91 -23.77
CA ILE A 107 -5.69 3.89 -22.74
C ILE A 107 -4.98 5.22 -22.94
N GLU A 108 -5.56 6.26 -22.36
CA GLU A 108 -4.89 7.55 -22.14
C GLU A 108 -4.86 7.87 -20.64
N ILE A 109 -3.73 8.36 -20.17
CA ILE A 109 -3.56 8.81 -18.80
C ILE A 109 -3.31 10.32 -18.84
N ASP A 110 -4.21 11.08 -18.22
CA ASP A 110 -4.09 12.52 -18.10
C ASP A 110 -3.51 12.87 -16.71
N ILE A 111 -2.33 13.47 -16.70
CA ILE A 111 -1.66 13.91 -15.48
C ILE A 111 -1.82 15.43 -15.43
N PRO A 112 -2.66 15.95 -14.52
CA PRO A 112 -2.91 17.37 -14.41
C PRO A 112 -1.65 18.13 -13.96
N SER A 113 -1.51 19.40 -14.43
CA SER A 113 -0.55 20.31 -13.85
C SER A 113 -0.91 20.57 -12.39
N GLN A 114 0.07 20.43 -11.54
CA GLN A 114 -0.05 20.89 -10.16
C GLN A 114 0.63 22.25 -10.09
N ASP A 115 -0.14 23.32 -9.91
CA ASP A 115 0.43 24.63 -9.62
C ASP A 115 1.07 24.58 -8.23
N ASP A 116 2.22 25.22 -8.12
CA ASP A 116 3.02 25.27 -6.89
C ASP A 116 2.27 25.79 -5.65
N ASN A 117 1.19 26.55 -5.87
CA ASN A 117 0.35 27.14 -4.82
C ASN A 117 -0.94 26.35 -4.55
N THR A 118 -1.13 25.19 -5.21
CA THR A 118 -2.35 24.38 -5.01
C THR A 118 -2.31 23.73 -3.63
N SER A 119 -3.31 24.01 -2.81
CA SER A 119 -3.51 23.34 -1.52
C SER A 119 -3.58 21.82 -1.71
N TYR A 120 -3.10 21.04 -0.74
CA TYR A 120 -3.21 19.59 -0.76
C TYR A 120 -4.63 19.09 -1.11
N PHE A 121 -5.66 19.82 -0.64
CA PHE A 121 -7.08 19.48 -0.89
C PHE A 121 -7.56 19.85 -2.30
N GLU A 122 -6.80 20.65 -3.05
CA GLU A 122 -7.12 21.09 -4.42
C GLU A 122 -6.31 20.33 -5.47
N ARG A 123 -5.44 19.39 -5.07
CA ARG A 123 -4.67 18.58 -6.01
C ARG A 123 -5.61 17.75 -6.88
N LYS A 124 -5.49 17.94 -8.19
CA LYS A 124 -6.20 17.12 -9.16
C LYS A 124 -5.51 15.77 -9.27
N ASN A 125 -6.26 14.71 -9.13
CA ASN A 125 -5.75 13.35 -9.33
C ASN A 125 -5.59 13.05 -10.83
N PRO A 126 -4.63 12.22 -11.22
CA PRO A 126 -4.54 11.73 -12.57
C PRO A 126 -5.78 10.90 -12.93
N THR A 127 -6.17 10.93 -14.20
CA THR A 127 -7.33 10.20 -14.69
C THR A 127 -6.95 9.24 -15.80
N LEU A 128 -7.63 8.09 -15.87
CA LEU A 128 -7.48 7.11 -16.91
C LEU A 128 -8.73 7.13 -17.81
N ARG A 129 -8.51 7.28 -19.10
CA ARG A 129 -9.55 7.13 -20.12
C ARG A 129 -9.33 5.85 -20.89
N MET A 130 -10.29 4.93 -20.85
CA MET A 130 -10.31 3.73 -21.68
C MET A 130 -10.71 4.12 -23.12
N ILE A 131 -9.83 3.88 -24.09
CA ILE A 131 -10.09 4.12 -25.51
C ILE A 131 -10.71 2.87 -26.13
N LYS A 132 -10.09 1.71 -25.85
CA LYS A 132 -10.55 0.42 -26.36
C LYS A 132 -10.15 -0.69 -25.41
N SER A 133 -11.02 -1.70 -25.27
CA SER A 133 -10.70 -2.93 -24.52
C SER A 133 -11.29 -4.16 -25.21
N SER A 134 -10.71 -5.33 -24.94
CA SER A 134 -11.26 -6.63 -25.33
C SER A 134 -11.64 -7.47 -24.12
N ASP A 135 -12.11 -6.82 -23.05
CA ASP A 135 -12.42 -7.42 -21.75
C ASP A 135 -13.90 -7.80 -21.56
N ASP A 136 -14.67 -7.90 -22.65
CA ASP A 136 -16.11 -8.17 -22.64
C ASP A 136 -16.92 -7.17 -21.80
N ASN A 137 -16.58 -5.89 -21.87
CA ASN A 137 -17.17 -4.78 -21.13
C ASN A 137 -16.97 -4.85 -19.60
N LEU A 138 -16.04 -5.68 -19.10
CA LEU A 138 -15.80 -5.84 -17.67
C LEU A 138 -15.45 -4.51 -16.99
N HIS A 139 -14.50 -3.77 -17.57
CA HIS A 139 -14.07 -2.46 -17.06
C HIS A 139 -15.26 -1.48 -16.99
N TYR A 140 -16.02 -1.36 -18.10
CA TYR A 140 -17.19 -0.49 -18.16
C TYR A 140 -18.26 -0.87 -17.10
N GLN A 141 -18.63 -2.16 -17.02
CA GLN A 141 -19.64 -2.62 -16.06
C GLN A 141 -19.20 -2.39 -14.60
N TYR A 142 -17.91 -2.58 -14.30
CA TYR A 142 -17.37 -2.35 -12.94
C TYR A 142 -17.48 -0.88 -12.53
N TYR A 143 -16.95 0.04 -13.36
CA TYR A 143 -16.91 1.46 -12.99
C TYR A 143 -18.30 2.11 -13.04
N ILE A 144 -19.14 1.76 -14.01
CA ILE A 144 -20.51 2.29 -14.09
C ILE A 144 -21.39 1.75 -12.94
N SER A 145 -21.28 0.47 -12.58
CA SER A 145 -22.01 -0.04 -11.42
C SER A 145 -21.61 0.67 -10.12
N ASN A 146 -20.31 0.99 -9.96
CA ASN A 146 -19.84 1.76 -8.82
C ASN A 146 -20.42 3.19 -8.83
N ALA A 147 -20.38 3.88 -9.97
CA ALA A 147 -20.94 5.22 -10.11
C ALA A 147 -22.45 5.24 -9.79
N ILE A 148 -23.22 4.28 -10.31
CA ILE A 148 -24.67 4.16 -10.01
C ILE A 148 -24.90 4.03 -8.51
N ILE A 149 -24.09 3.22 -7.79
CA ILE A 149 -24.23 3.04 -6.34
C ILE A 149 -23.86 4.34 -5.61
N ASP A 150 -22.79 5.03 -6.02
CA ASP A 150 -22.35 6.28 -5.41
C ASP A 150 -23.38 7.39 -5.59
N ASP A 151 -23.90 7.57 -6.80
CA ASP A 151 -24.97 8.53 -7.10
C ASP A 151 -26.25 8.21 -6.31
N PHE A 152 -26.61 6.94 -6.23
CA PHE A 152 -27.75 6.50 -5.43
C PHE A 152 -27.59 6.88 -3.95
N VAL A 153 -26.40 6.69 -3.37
CA VAL A 153 -26.11 7.05 -1.98
C VAL A 153 -26.20 8.56 -1.78
N LEU A 154 -25.64 9.36 -2.70
CA LEU A 154 -25.72 10.83 -2.64
C LEU A 154 -27.15 11.32 -2.69
N GLU A 155 -27.97 10.84 -3.64
CA GLU A 155 -29.37 11.21 -3.79
C GLU A 155 -30.23 10.83 -2.57
N ASN A 156 -29.92 9.70 -1.94
CA ASN A 156 -30.71 9.14 -0.86
C ASN A 156 -30.05 9.28 0.52
N PHE A 157 -29.04 10.12 0.67
CA PHE A 157 -28.25 10.23 1.90
C PHE A 157 -29.11 10.34 3.17
N ASN A 158 -30.04 11.29 3.23
CA ASN A 158 -30.89 11.47 4.39
C ASN A 158 -31.82 10.27 4.64
N ASN A 159 -32.34 9.66 3.57
CA ASN A 159 -33.21 8.50 3.67
C ASN A 159 -32.49 7.26 4.21
N LEU A 160 -31.22 7.06 3.79
CA LEU A 160 -30.39 5.95 4.22
C LEU A 160 -29.84 6.17 5.63
N TYR A 161 -29.17 7.28 5.88
CA TYR A 161 -28.40 7.50 7.11
C TYR A 161 -29.21 8.02 8.28
N ARG A 162 -30.26 8.86 8.02
CA ARG A 162 -31.14 9.41 9.07
C ARG A 162 -32.42 8.63 9.25
N ASN A 163 -33.11 8.35 8.13
CA ASN A 163 -34.44 7.73 8.16
C ASN A 163 -34.40 6.20 8.14
N ARG A 164 -33.19 5.59 7.97
CA ARG A 164 -32.96 4.14 8.00
C ARG A 164 -33.84 3.33 7.03
N LYS A 165 -34.14 3.86 5.85
CA LYS A 165 -35.02 3.24 4.85
C LYS A 165 -34.32 2.16 4.05
N ILE A 166 -34.09 0.98 4.65
CA ILE A 166 -33.33 -0.13 4.06
C ILE A 166 -33.94 -0.64 2.74
N HIS A 167 -35.25 -0.60 2.57
CA HIS A 167 -35.95 -1.06 1.35
C HIS A 167 -35.53 -0.30 0.09
N LEU A 168 -34.97 0.90 0.22
CA LEU A 168 -34.48 1.66 -0.92
C LEU A 168 -33.28 0.98 -1.59
N LEU A 169 -32.53 0.12 -0.87
CA LEU A 169 -31.37 -0.58 -1.45
C LEU A 169 -31.75 -1.54 -2.59
N ASP A 170 -33.01 -1.98 -2.66
CA ASP A 170 -33.48 -2.84 -3.75
C ASP A 170 -33.56 -2.07 -5.08
N SER A 171 -33.74 -0.75 -5.05
CA SER A 171 -33.77 0.09 -6.24
C SER A 171 -32.39 0.23 -6.92
N ILE A 172 -31.30 -0.11 -6.23
CA ILE A 172 -29.94 -0.16 -6.80
C ILE A 172 -29.91 -1.21 -7.92
N ASP A 173 -30.43 -2.41 -7.68
CA ASP A 173 -30.43 -3.49 -8.67
C ASP A 173 -31.23 -3.08 -9.93
N VAL A 174 -32.39 -2.44 -9.72
CA VAL A 174 -33.24 -1.94 -10.83
C VAL A 174 -32.50 -0.89 -11.67
N ARG A 175 -31.74 0.03 -11.03
CA ARG A 175 -30.94 1.03 -11.74
C ARG A 175 -29.79 0.38 -12.53
N ILE A 176 -29.10 -0.56 -11.91
CA ILE A 176 -27.99 -1.28 -12.54
C ILE A 176 -28.50 -2.10 -13.73
N GLU A 177 -29.59 -2.83 -13.58
CA GLU A 177 -30.19 -3.64 -14.66
C GLU A 177 -30.64 -2.76 -15.83
N LYS A 178 -31.24 -1.60 -15.54
CA LYS A 178 -31.68 -0.65 -16.57
C LYS A 178 -30.52 -0.10 -17.39
N GLU A 179 -29.37 0.21 -16.76
CA GLU A 179 -28.23 0.85 -17.42
C GLU A 179 -27.27 -0.15 -18.06
N LEU A 180 -26.99 -1.25 -17.37
CA LEU A 180 -25.97 -2.21 -17.78
C LEU A 180 -26.53 -3.52 -18.32
N GLY A 181 -27.83 -3.78 -18.17
CA GLY A 181 -28.45 -5.06 -18.53
C GLY A 181 -27.86 -6.22 -17.70
N LEU A 182 -27.74 -7.38 -18.32
CA LEU A 182 -27.23 -8.58 -17.62
C LEU A 182 -25.73 -8.50 -17.36
N ILE A 183 -25.35 -8.51 -16.10
CA ILE A 183 -23.94 -8.60 -15.68
C ILE A 183 -23.50 -10.06 -15.64
N LYS A 184 -22.61 -10.45 -16.57
CA LYS A 184 -22.09 -11.81 -16.68
C LYS A 184 -20.93 -12.11 -15.73
N SER A 185 -20.13 -11.11 -15.39
CA SER A 185 -18.95 -11.26 -14.54
C SER A 185 -19.30 -11.49 -13.08
N ASP A 186 -18.85 -12.61 -12.50
CA ASP A 186 -18.95 -12.85 -11.05
C ASP A 186 -18.25 -11.78 -10.24
N PHE A 187 -17.10 -11.29 -10.74
CA PHE A 187 -16.34 -10.24 -10.08
C PHE A 187 -17.17 -8.96 -9.91
N VAL A 188 -17.89 -8.53 -10.95
CA VAL A 188 -18.74 -7.34 -10.88
C VAL A 188 -19.96 -7.60 -9.99
N ARG A 189 -20.58 -8.78 -10.10
CA ARG A 189 -21.71 -9.16 -9.23
C ARG A 189 -21.32 -9.17 -7.74
N ASP A 190 -20.16 -9.75 -7.43
CA ASP A 190 -19.63 -9.75 -6.05
C ASP A 190 -19.33 -8.33 -5.57
N ASN A 191 -18.74 -7.46 -6.41
CA ASN A 191 -18.52 -6.06 -6.07
C ASN A 191 -19.83 -5.36 -5.67
N ILE A 192 -20.88 -5.47 -6.49
CA ILE A 192 -22.19 -4.90 -6.20
C ILE A 192 -22.78 -5.48 -4.92
N ARG A 193 -22.71 -6.82 -4.77
CA ARG A 193 -23.23 -7.53 -3.59
C ARG A 193 -22.61 -7.02 -2.29
N TYR A 194 -21.26 -6.90 -2.24
CA TYR A 194 -20.56 -6.48 -1.02
C TYR A 194 -20.66 -4.97 -0.78
N ARG A 195 -20.77 -4.14 -1.80
CA ARG A 195 -21.08 -2.72 -1.63
C ARG A 195 -22.49 -2.51 -1.04
N LYS A 196 -23.47 -3.26 -1.53
CA LYS A 196 -24.83 -3.26 -0.94
C LYS A 196 -24.83 -3.77 0.49
N ALA A 197 -24.05 -4.80 0.82
CA ALA A 197 -23.91 -5.31 2.18
C ALA A 197 -23.32 -4.26 3.14
N ALA A 198 -22.34 -3.47 2.69
CA ALA A 198 -21.81 -2.33 3.46
C ALA A 198 -22.90 -1.28 3.73
N LEU A 199 -23.71 -0.93 2.73
CA LEU A 199 -24.86 -0.02 2.92
C LEU A 199 -25.90 -0.60 3.87
N GLN A 200 -26.20 -1.91 3.80
CA GLN A 200 -27.11 -2.57 4.75
C GLN A 200 -26.62 -2.43 6.20
N MET A 201 -25.31 -2.54 6.42
CA MET A 201 -24.71 -2.41 7.75
C MET A 201 -24.85 -0.99 8.30
N VAL A 202 -24.61 0.02 7.47
CA VAL A 202 -24.73 1.43 7.86
C VAL A 202 -26.19 1.82 8.13
N VAL A 203 -27.12 1.38 7.27
CA VAL A 203 -28.55 1.70 7.39
C VAL A 203 -29.16 1.00 8.60
N ASN A 204 -28.70 -0.18 8.96
CA ASN A 204 -29.30 -1.01 10.02
C ASN A 204 -28.26 -1.29 11.12
N ASN A 205 -28.02 -0.28 11.97
CA ASN A 205 -26.98 -0.27 13.01
C ASN A 205 -26.95 -1.50 13.94
N ASP A 206 -28.05 -2.26 14.03
CA ASP A 206 -28.21 -3.37 14.99
C ASP A 206 -27.89 -4.75 14.38
N ASN A 207 -27.42 -4.83 13.13
CA ASN A 207 -27.39 -6.10 12.42
C ASN A 207 -26.04 -6.55 11.86
N ALA A 208 -24.91 -6.14 12.47
CA ALA A 208 -23.60 -6.68 12.10
C ALA A 208 -23.59 -8.22 12.11
N LYS A 209 -24.25 -8.85 13.10
CA LYS A 209 -24.37 -10.30 13.19
C LYS A 209 -25.13 -10.91 12.00
N LYS A 210 -26.18 -10.23 11.48
CA LYS A 210 -26.91 -10.69 10.30
C LYS A 210 -26.05 -10.60 9.05
N VAL A 211 -25.32 -9.49 8.89
CA VAL A 211 -24.38 -9.29 7.76
C VAL A 211 -23.24 -10.32 7.83
N ILE A 212 -22.65 -10.56 9.00
CA ILE A 212 -21.62 -11.59 9.19
C ILE A 212 -22.15 -12.95 8.75
N ASN A 213 -23.33 -13.36 9.23
CA ASN A 213 -23.88 -14.66 8.90
C ASN A 213 -24.23 -14.82 7.41
N GLN A 214 -24.72 -13.76 6.78
CA GLN A 214 -25.17 -13.80 5.38
C GLN A 214 -23.99 -13.74 4.38
N TYR A 215 -22.94 -12.96 4.70
CA TYR A 215 -21.91 -12.60 3.73
C TYR A 215 -20.54 -13.24 4.02
N PHE A 216 -20.29 -13.70 5.25
CA PHE A 216 -18.99 -14.23 5.65
C PHE A 216 -19.05 -15.66 6.20
N ASN A 217 -20.16 -16.08 6.85
CA ASN A 217 -20.22 -17.37 7.49
C ASN A 217 -20.18 -18.51 6.45
N LYS A 218 -19.13 -19.32 6.49
CA LYS A 218 -18.90 -20.46 5.56
C LYS A 218 -18.85 -20.04 4.08
N GLN A 219 -18.51 -18.78 3.82
CA GLN A 219 -18.37 -18.25 2.47
C GLN A 219 -16.92 -18.31 1.99
N LYS A 220 -16.74 -18.27 0.66
CA LYS A 220 -15.43 -18.15 0.03
C LYS A 220 -14.82 -16.79 0.35
N ILE A 221 -13.53 -16.76 0.70
CA ILE A 221 -12.78 -15.49 0.91
C ILE A 221 -12.41 -14.92 -0.46
N LEU A 222 -12.77 -13.67 -0.71
CA LEU A 222 -12.54 -12.98 -1.98
C LEU A 222 -11.36 -12.00 -1.84
N TYR A 223 -10.13 -12.53 -1.87
CA TYR A 223 -8.90 -11.78 -1.60
C TYR A 223 -8.67 -10.61 -2.56
N SER A 224 -9.07 -10.75 -3.83
CA SER A 224 -8.87 -9.76 -4.90
C SER A 224 -10.06 -8.82 -5.05
N GLN A 225 -11.10 -8.94 -4.19
CA GLN A 225 -12.31 -8.13 -4.27
C GLN A 225 -12.31 -7.02 -3.23
N THR A 226 -12.17 -5.78 -3.69
CA THR A 226 -12.07 -4.59 -2.82
C THR A 226 -13.29 -4.42 -1.93
N ALA A 227 -14.51 -4.54 -2.48
CA ALA A 227 -15.74 -4.36 -1.72
C ALA A 227 -15.90 -5.40 -0.59
N TYR A 228 -15.48 -6.67 -0.85
CA TYR A 228 -15.46 -7.72 0.16
C TYR A 228 -14.46 -7.39 1.29
N MET A 229 -13.22 -7.02 0.94
CA MET A 229 -12.18 -6.75 1.94
C MET A 229 -12.43 -5.46 2.72
N ASN A 230 -13.04 -4.45 2.10
CA ASN A 230 -13.47 -3.24 2.80
C ASN A 230 -14.55 -3.55 3.84
N LEU A 231 -15.57 -4.33 3.47
CA LEU A 231 -16.60 -4.76 4.41
C LEU A 231 -16.02 -5.64 5.53
N LEU A 232 -15.09 -6.55 5.20
CA LEU A 232 -14.36 -7.35 6.18
C LEU A 232 -13.61 -6.45 7.16
N HIS A 233 -12.87 -5.47 6.65
CA HIS A 233 -12.15 -4.51 7.47
C HIS A 233 -13.09 -3.72 8.38
N GLU A 234 -14.19 -3.20 7.85
CA GLU A 234 -15.18 -2.41 8.61
C GLU A 234 -15.75 -3.21 9.78
N ILE A 235 -16.11 -4.48 9.54
CA ILE A 235 -16.72 -5.34 10.57
C ILE A 235 -15.66 -5.84 11.58
N PHE A 236 -14.50 -6.27 11.10
CA PHE A 236 -13.56 -7.08 11.90
C PHE A 236 -12.29 -6.32 12.34
N SER A 237 -12.08 -5.05 12.00
CA SER A 237 -10.85 -4.32 12.37
C SER A 237 -10.66 -4.18 13.88
N ASN A 238 -11.75 -4.08 14.63
CA ASN A 238 -11.76 -3.96 16.09
C ASN A 238 -12.41 -5.17 16.79
N TYR A 239 -12.44 -6.31 16.10
CA TYR A 239 -13.24 -7.45 16.52
C TYR A 239 -12.85 -8.02 17.88
N LEU A 240 -11.54 -8.15 18.14
CA LEU A 240 -11.03 -8.64 19.42
C LEU A 240 -11.19 -7.62 20.56
N SER A 241 -11.49 -6.37 20.27
CA SER A 241 -11.84 -5.34 21.27
C SER A 241 -13.36 -5.14 21.42
N SER A 242 -14.17 -5.97 20.75
CA SER A 242 -15.62 -5.92 20.83
C SER A 242 -16.15 -6.52 22.13
N GLN A 243 -17.46 -6.37 22.38
CA GLN A 243 -18.15 -6.90 23.57
C GLN A 243 -18.07 -8.44 23.71
N HIS A 244 -17.67 -9.16 22.68
CA HIS A 244 -17.49 -10.62 22.73
C HIS A 244 -16.32 -11.06 23.61
N PHE A 245 -15.34 -10.17 23.82
CA PHE A 245 -14.11 -10.49 24.53
C PHE A 245 -13.89 -9.53 25.71
N ASN A 246 -13.65 -10.08 26.88
CA ASN A 246 -13.24 -9.28 28.02
C ASN A 246 -11.78 -8.81 27.82
N PRO A 247 -11.47 -7.50 27.89
CA PRO A 247 -10.11 -7.00 27.64
C PRO A 247 -9.07 -7.57 28.60
N SER A 248 -9.42 -7.80 29.88
CA SER A 248 -8.50 -8.38 30.87
C SER A 248 -8.18 -9.82 30.53
N ASP A 249 -9.22 -10.64 30.28
CA ASP A 249 -9.04 -12.05 29.91
C ASP A 249 -8.23 -12.18 28.61
N LEU A 250 -8.51 -11.31 27.64
CA LEU A 250 -7.79 -11.31 26.36
C LEU A 250 -6.29 -11.05 26.56
N LYS A 251 -5.95 -10.07 27.41
CA LYS A 251 -4.57 -9.73 27.77
C LYS A 251 -3.89 -10.88 28.51
N ASP A 252 -4.58 -11.51 29.44
CA ASP A 252 -4.05 -12.65 30.19
C ASP A 252 -3.82 -13.86 29.28
N MET A 253 -4.77 -14.17 28.38
CA MET A 253 -4.61 -15.25 27.39
C MET A 253 -3.48 -14.95 26.40
N LEU A 254 -3.32 -13.69 25.98
CA LEU A 254 -2.23 -13.28 25.09
C LEU A 254 -0.84 -13.54 25.73
N ARG A 255 -0.70 -13.44 27.05
CA ARG A 255 0.56 -13.67 27.78
C ARG A 255 0.93 -15.14 27.98
N LEU A 256 0.00 -16.06 27.73
CA LEU A 256 0.27 -17.49 27.94
C LEU A 256 1.00 -18.11 26.73
N ASN A 257 0.26 -18.62 25.77
CA ASN A 257 0.77 -19.14 24.49
C ASN A 257 -0.35 -19.05 23.44
N TYR A 258 0.03 -19.23 22.17
CA TYR A 258 -0.89 -19.10 21.06
C TYR A 258 -2.06 -20.08 21.12
N ASP A 259 -1.83 -21.36 21.51
CA ASP A 259 -2.88 -22.37 21.55
C ASP A 259 -3.97 -22.02 22.55
N LYS A 260 -3.59 -21.55 23.75
CA LYS A 260 -4.55 -21.09 24.77
C LYS A 260 -5.28 -19.84 24.31
N PHE A 261 -4.55 -18.88 23.70
CA PHE A 261 -5.15 -17.67 23.14
C PHE A 261 -6.17 -18.02 22.05
N SER A 262 -5.80 -18.85 21.07
CA SER A 262 -6.69 -19.27 19.97
C SER A 262 -7.90 -20.05 20.48
N THR A 263 -7.69 -20.97 21.46
CA THR A 263 -8.77 -21.74 22.09
C THR A 263 -9.74 -20.83 22.81
N TYR A 264 -9.24 -19.84 23.57
CA TYR A 264 -10.08 -18.85 24.23
C TYR A 264 -10.96 -18.10 23.23
N LEU A 265 -10.36 -17.55 22.14
CA LEU A 265 -11.12 -16.83 21.13
C LEU A 265 -12.24 -17.68 20.52
N LYS A 266 -11.94 -18.91 20.13
CA LYS A 266 -12.90 -19.85 19.54
C LYS A 266 -13.98 -20.32 20.53
N SER A 267 -13.67 -20.39 21.81
CA SER A 267 -14.65 -20.73 22.87
C SER A 267 -15.67 -19.62 23.13
N LYS A 268 -15.28 -18.37 22.89
CA LYS A 268 -16.14 -17.20 23.08
C LYS A 268 -16.94 -16.85 21.82
N ASP A 269 -16.47 -17.28 20.64
CA ASP A 269 -17.10 -16.94 19.38
C ASP A 269 -17.18 -18.11 18.42
N VAL A 270 -18.41 -18.59 18.21
CA VAL A 270 -18.73 -19.71 17.30
C VAL A 270 -18.35 -19.38 15.86
N PHE A 271 -18.48 -18.12 15.43
CA PHE A 271 -18.12 -17.73 14.08
C PHE A 271 -16.60 -17.96 13.82
N LEU A 272 -15.74 -17.57 14.76
CA LEU A 272 -14.29 -17.84 14.65
C LEU A 272 -13.97 -19.33 14.69
N ALA A 273 -14.74 -20.12 15.44
CA ALA A 273 -14.55 -21.56 15.50
C ALA A 273 -14.92 -22.27 14.20
N GLU A 274 -16.01 -21.85 13.55
CA GLU A 274 -16.54 -22.48 12.34
C GLU A 274 -15.88 -21.99 11.03
N ASN A 275 -15.23 -20.83 11.03
CA ASN A 275 -14.65 -20.20 9.84
C ASN A 275 -13.12 -20.09 9.94
N GLN A 276 -12.42 -21.20 10.11
CA GLN A 276 -11.00 -21.27 10.42
C GLN A 276 -10.13 -20.37 9.51
N ASN A 277 -10.26 -20.46 8.18
CA ASN A 277 -9.45 -19.65 7.27
C ASN A 277 -9.70 -18.14 7.44
N LEU A 278 -10.94 -17.74 7.66
CA LEU A 278 -11.28 -16.34 7.87
C LEU A 278 -10.83 -15.87 9.26
N ALA A 279 -10.95 -16.73 10.28
CA ALA A 279 -10.48 -16.45 11.64
C ALA A 279 -8.98 -16.17 11.69
N GLU A 280 -8.15 -16.90 10.92
CA GLU A 280 -6.71 -16.63 10.80
C GLU A 280 -6.43 -15.20 10.36
N ILE A 281 -7.15 -14.71 9.33
CA ILE A 281 -7.03 -13.33 8.85
C ILE A 281 -7.48 -12.33 9.89
N ILE A 282 -8.68 -12.54 10.49
CA ILE A 282 -9.25 -11.65 11.49
C ILE A 282 -8.31 -11.53 12.70
N ILE A 283 -7.82 -12.65 13.21
CA ILE A 283 -6.92 -12.68 14.36
C ILE A 283 -5.60 -11.95 14.02
N ALA A 284 -4.96 -12.29 12.89
CA ALA A 284 -3.70 -11.65 12.49
C ALA A 284 -3.86 -10.14 12.28
N TRP A 285 -4.98 -9.70 11.69
CA TRP A 285 -5.28 -8.28 11.46
C TRP A 285 -5.50 -7.51 12.78
N ASN A 286 -6.22 -8.11 13.73
CA ASN A 286 -6.39 -7.50 15.06
C ASN A 286 -5.10 -7.51 15.87
N LEU A 287 -4.29 -8.57 15.79
CA LEU A 287 -2.97 -8.61 16.42
C LEU A 287 -2.05 -7.52 15.86
N LYS A 288 -2.09 -7.21 14.55
CA LYS A 288 -1.37 -6.06 13.97
C LYS A 288 -1.75 -4.75 14.66
N ARG A 289 -3.02 -4.50 14.91
CA ARG A 289 -3.47 -3.31 15.63
C ARG A 289 -2.98 -3.30 17.08
N MET A 290 -3.16 -4.43 17.79
CA MET A 290 -2.72 -4.59 19.17
C MET A 290 -1.20 -4.40 19.33
N TYR A 291 -0.40 -4.73 18.33
CA TYR A 291 1.04 -4.48 18.32
C TYR A 291 1.40 -3.00 18.53
N TYR A 292 0.60 -2.08 17.99
CA TYR A 292 0.82 -0.64 18.18
C TYR A 292 0.21 -0.13 19.49
N GLU A 293 -0.87 -0.74 19.97
CA GLU A 293 -1.60 -0.34 21.18
C GLU A 293 -1.00 -0.92 22.46
N MET A 294 -0.26 -2.05 22.39
CA MET A 294 0.26 -2.80 23.53
C MET A 294 1.80 -2.94 23.46
N PRO A 295 2.56 -1.88 23.83
CA PRO A 295 4.03 -1.88 23.69
C PRO A 295 4.75 -3.01 24.43
N ASP A 296 4.24 -3.41 25.59
CA ASP A 296 4.86 -4.44 26.44
C ASP A 296 4.70 -5.86 25.85
N GLU A 297 3.65 -6.10 25.07
CA GLU A 297 3.30 -7.38 24.46
C GLU A 297 3.78 -7.52 23.01
N LYS A 298 4.49 -6.54 22.45
CA LYS A 298 4.91 -6.51 21.02
C LYS A 298 5.59 -7.80 20.56
N LYS A 299 6.52 -8.32 21.35
CA LYS A 299 7.24 -9.56 21.00
C LYS A 299 6.27 -10.73 20.91
N GLN A 300 5.43 -10.90 21.92
CA GLN A 300 4.44 -11.98 21.97
C GLN A 300 3.45 -11.91 20.83
N ILE A 301 3.00 -10.70 20.48
CA ILE A 301 2.09 -10.47 19.36
C ILE A 301 2.74 -10.85 18.02
N LEU A 302 4.00 -10.46 17.80
CA LEU A 302 4.75 -10.87 16.60
C LEU A 302 4.93 -12.38 16.52
N ASP A 303 5.25 -13.03 17.64
CA ASP A 303 5.38 -14.49 17.71
C ASP A 303 4.06 -15.17 17.31
N TYR A 304 2.92 -14.65 17.76
CA TYR A 304 1.60 -15.19 17.41
C TYR A 304 1.26 -15.01 15.92
N ILE A 305 1.52 -13.84 15.35
CA ILE A 305 1.32 -13.62 13.91
C ILE A 305 2.21 -14.58 13.10
N ASN A 306 3.47 -14.80 13.52
CA ASN A 306 4.39 -15.75 12.90
C ASN A 306 3.87 -17.20 13.01
N ILE A 307 3.32 -17.61 14.17
CA ILE A 307 2.73 -18.93 14.34
C ILE A 307 1.57 -19.12 13.37
N ILE A 308 0.65 -18.16 13.26
CA ILE A 308 -0.47 -18.23 12.31
C ILE A 308 0.06 -18.35 10.88
N CYS A 309 1.03 -17.50 10.49
CA CYS A 309 1.63 -17.52 9.15
C CYS A 309 2.27 -18.85 8.79
N ASN A 310 2.94 -19.51 9.75
CA ASN A 310 3.64 -20.77 9.53
C ASN A 310 2.73 -22.00 9.62
N SER A 311 1.64 -21.93 10.40
CA SER A 311 0.73 -23.05 10.61
C SER A 311 -0.43 -23.10 9.61
N THR A 312 -0.78 -22.00 8.96
CA THR A 312 -1.86 -21.96 7.98
C THR A 312 -1.59 -22.86 6.78
N LYS A 313 -2.60 -23.65 6.38
CA LYS A 313 -2.58 -24.47 5.16
C LYS A 313 -3.03 -23.69 3.92
N ASN A 314 -3.66 -22.54 4.11
CA ASN A 314 -4.15 -21.69 3.03
C ASN A 314 -3.02 -20.76 2.54
N GLN A 315 -2.55 -20.99 1.31
CA GLN A 315 -1.44 -20.20 0.74
C GLN A 315 -1.78 -18.71 0.56
N ARG A 316 -3.05 -18.38 0.30
CA ARG A 316 -3.47 -16.97 0.21
C ARG A 316 -3.46 -16.30 1.59
N ASN A 317 -3.91 -17.00 2.66
CA ASN A 317 -3.77 -16.51 4.03
C ASN A 317 -2.30 -16.32 4.39
N LYS A 318 -1.44 -17.30 4.06
CA LYS A 318 -0.01 -17.21 4.34
C LYS A 318 0.61 -15.95 3.70
N LYS A 319 0.27 -15.66 2.44
CA LYS A 319 0.74 -14.47 1.74
C LYS A 319 0.25 -13.19 2.42
N LEU A 320 -1.05 -13.09 2.71
CA LEU A 320 -1.66 -11.93 3.37
C LEU A 320 -1.05 -11.67 4.76
N ILE A 321 -0.91 -12.73 5.58
CA ILE A 321 -0.35 -12.60 6.94
C ILE A 321 1.14 -12.23 6.87
N ASN A 322 1.88 -12.74 5.87
CA ASN A 322 3.26 -12.32 5.64
C ASN A 322 3.35 -10.83 5.24
N ASP A 323 2.39 -10.33 4.47
CA ASP A 323 2.32 -8.90 4.14
C ASP A 323 1.96 -8.04 5.37
N ILE A 324 1.13 -8.56 6.29
CA ILE A 324 0.94 -7.93 7.63
C ILE A 324 2.29 -7.83 8.38
N LEU A 325 3.07 -8.92 8.43
CA LEU A 325 4.39 -8.93 9.08
C LEU A 325 5.36 -7.96 8.43
N LYS A 326 5.38 -7.88 7.10
CA LYS A 326 6.18 -6.89 6.38
C LYS A 326 5.79 -5.46 6.77
N GLN A 327 4.50 -5.16 6.86
CA GLN A 327 4.02 -3.81 7.24
C GLN A 327 4.42 -3.43 8.67
N ILE A 328 4.37 -4.38 9.60
CA ILE A 328 4.81 -4.17 10.98
C ILE A 328 6.31 -3.88 11.04
N ASN A 329 7.10 -4.63 10.26
CA ASN A 329 8.56 -4.58 10.30
C ASN A 329 9.16 -3.51 9.38
N TYR A 330 8.40 -2.97 8.43
CA TYR A 330 8.89 -2.03 7.43
C TYR A 330 9.21 -0.68 8.06
N LEU A 331 10.45 -0.20 7.87
CA LEU A 331 11.00 1.01 8.48
C LEU A 331 10.86 1.04 10.02
N SER A 332 10.68 -0.13 10.64
CA SER A 332 10.67 -0.24 12.10
C SER A 332 12.09 -0.08 12.67
N PHE A 333 12.19 0.25 13.95
CA PHE A 333 13.47 0.32 14.64
C PHE A 333 14.31 -0.95 14.43
N ASN A 334 15.58 -0.77 14.06
CA ASN A 334 16.54 -1.83 13.80
C ASN A 334 16.28 -2.69 12.54
N SER A 335 15.30 -2.34 11.68
CA SER A 335 15.17 -2.92 10.33
C SER A 335 16.20 -2.33 9.38
N ASP A 336 16.46 -3.00 8.24
CA ASP A 336 17.35 -2.48 7.21
C ASP A 336 16.77 -1.21 6.55
N ALA A 337 17.60 -0.15 6.47
CA ALA A 337 17.21 1.07 5.77
C ALA A 337 17.27 0.87 4.24
N PRO A 338 16.30 1.42 3.48
CA PRO A 338 16.38 1.41 2.02
C PRO A 338 17.67 2.05 1.52
N GLN A 339 18.41 1.32 0.69
CA GLN A 339 19.69 1.77 0.16
C GLN A 339 19.49 2.83 -0.94
N PHE A 340 20.40 3.80 -1.00
CA PHE A 340 20.47 4.79 -2.07
C PHE A 340 21.92 4.99 -2.57
N SER A 341 22.01 5.52 -3.80
CA SER A 341 23.25 5.94 -4.45
C SER A 341 22.95 7.22 -5.20
N LEU A 342 23.26 8.38 -4.60
CA LEU A 342 22.86 9.70 -5.09
C LEU A 342 24.09 10.58 -5.33
N LYS A 343 23.97 11.61 -6.15
CA LYS A 343 25.05 12.56 -6.46
C LYS A 343 25.00 13.79 -5.54
N ASP A 344 26.14 14.19 -5.04
CA ASP A 344 26.32 15.49 -4.38
C ASP A 344 26.44 16.65 -5.40
N LYS A 345 26.55 17.89 -4.92
CA LYS A 345 26.71 19.09 -5.75
C LYS A 345 27.99 19.10 -6.62
N LYS A 346 28.98 18.27 -6.30
CA LYS A 346 30.22 18.12 -7.07
C LYS A 346 30.14 16.96 -8.07
N GLY A 347 29.04 16.21 -8.10
CA GLY A 347 28.84 15.02 -8.93
C GLY A 347 29.41 13.72 -8.34
N ASN A 348 29.95 13.73 -7.12
CA ASN A 348 30.41 12.53 -6.43
C ASN A 348 29.24 11.66 -6.05
N ILE A 349 29.37 10.35 -6.22
CA ILE A 349 28.35 9.38 -5.80
C ILE A 349 28.52 9.14 -4.30
N ILE A 350 27.43 9.27 -3.56
CA ILE A 350 27.31 9.04 -2.13
C ILE A 350 26.33 7.90 -1.92
N ASN A 351 26.75 6.86 -1.22
CA ASN A 351 25.91 5.71 -0.90
C ASN A 351 25.53 5.72 0.57
N LEU A 352 24.38 5.17 0.93
CA LEU A 352 24.02 5.00 2.35
C LEU A 352 25.07 4.12 3.07
N SER A 353 25.62 3.12 2.39
CA SER A 353 26.67 2.23 2.93
C SER A 353 27.95 2.94 3.38
N ASP A 354 28.19 4.16 2.88
CA ASP A 354 29.37 4.98 3.27
C ASP A 354 29.26 5.47 4.72
N TYR A 355 28.05 5.39 5.34
CA TYR A 355 27.72 5.84 6.69
C TYR A 355 27.40 4.69 7.66
N LYS A 356 27.92 3.50 7.38
CA LYS A 356 27.60 2.28 8.14
C LYS A 356 27.89 2.38 9.64
N GLU A 357 28.93 3.13 10.02
CA GLU A 357 29.34 3.31 11.41
C GLU A 357 28.77 4.58 12.05
N ASP A 358 27.97 5.38 11.33
CA ASP A 358 27.48 6.67 11.80
C ASP A 358 26.02 6.58 12.29
N ILE A 359 25.62 7.52 13.13
CA ILE A 359 24.21 7.91 13.29
C ILE A 359 23.95 8.98 12.23
N LEU A 360 22.99 8.72 11.35
CA LEU A 360 22.71 9.59 10.22
C LEU A 360 21.31 10.17 10.35
N VAL A 361 21.18 11.49 10.26
CA VAL A 361 19.92 12.19 10.12
C VAL A 361 19.71 12.53 8.64
N ILE A 362 18.69 11.96 8.02
CA ILE A 362 18.32 12.24 6.64
C ILE A 362 17.12 13.16 6.63
N GLN A 363 17.23 14.27 5.90
CA GLN A 363 16.15 15.19 5.60
C GLN A 363 15.79 15.11 4.12
N PHE A 364 14.51 14.95 3.81
CA PHE A 364 13.96 15.04 2.45
C PHE A 364 13.28 16.40 2.25
N VAL A 365 13.63 17.11 1.16
CA VAL A 365 13.12 18.46 0.87
C VAL A 365 12.74 18.61 -0.60
N ASN A 366 11.72 19.44 -0.86
CA ASN A 366 11.28 19.75 -2.23
C ASN A 366 11.28 21.24 -2.55
N LYS A 367 10.96 22.11 -1.59
CA LYS A 367 10.89 23.57 -1.78
C LYS A 367 11.55 24.30 -0.63
N THR A 368 12.14 25.45 -0.95
CA THR A 368 12.53 26.45 0.06
C THR A 368 11.29 27.19 0.56
N SER A 369 11.21 27.38 1.86
CA SER A 369 10.16 28.12 2.53
C SER A 369 10.69 28.66 3.86
N SER A 370 10.02 29.62 4.46
CA SER A 370 10.39 30.11 5.80
C SER A 370 10.45 29.00 6.85
N MET A 371 9.57 28.00 6.77
CA MET A 371 9.61 26.83 7.64
C MET A 371 10.84 25.98 7.36
N THR A 372 11.14 25.71 6.09
CA THR A 372 12.33 24.94 5.70
C THR A 372 13.60 25.64 6.17
N ASP A 373 13.71 26.97 5.99
CA ASP A 373 14.87 27.76 6.45
C ASP A 373 15.03 27.68 7.97
N TYR A 374 13.96 27.78 8.73
CA TYR A 374 13.99 27.62 10.18
C TYR A 374 14.51 26.24 10.60
N GLN A 375 14.01 25.19 9.97
CA GLN A 375 14.44 23.82 10.28
C GLN A 375 15.90 23.57 9.88
N PHE A 376 16.43 24.21 8.84
CA PHE A 376 17.86 24.16 8.52
C PHE A 376 18.73 24.80 9.60
N GLU A 377 18.30 25.91 10.19
CA GLU A 377 19.03 26.51 11.31
C GLU A 377 19.01 25.60 12.56
N GLU A 378 17.89 24.91 12.82
CA GLU A 378 17.85 23.92 13.89
C GLU A 378 18.74 22.70 13.61
N LEU A 379 18.79 22.22 12.35
CA LEU A 379 19.75 21.17 11.96
C LEU A 379 21.20 21.63 12.13
N LYS A 380 21.52 22.90 11.86
CA LYS A 380 22.85 23.47 12.08
C LYS A 380 23.21 23.44 13.57
N ARG A 381 22.27 23.80 14.45
CA ARG A 381 22.46 23.70 15.91
C ARG A 381 22.69 22.24 16.34
N LEU A 382 21.89 21.31 15.80
CA LEU A 382 22.04 19.88 16.07
C LEU A 382 23.43 19.39 15.64
N SER A 383 23.89 19.76 14.45
CA SER A 383 25.23 19.44 13.95
C SER A 383 26.34 19.97 14.84
N GLN A 384 26.20 21.20 15.35
CA GLN A 384 27.18 21.80 16.28
C GLN A 384 27.18 21.09 17.64
N LEU A 385 25.99 20.74 18.16
CA LEU A 385 25.86 20.06 19.46
C LEU A 385 26.48 18.68 19.45
N TRP A 386 26.30 17.92 18.38
CA TRP A 386 26.73 16.53 18.27
C TRP A 386 28.10 16.35 17.61
N GLY A 387 28.58 17.35 16.85
CA GLY A 387 29.86 17.31 16.15
C GLY A 387 30.00 16.09 15.24
N GLU A 388 31.07 15.32 15.44
CA GLU A 388 31.35 14.11 14.65
C GLU A 388 30.50 12.89 15.04
N ASN A 389 29.74 12.96 16.15
CA ASN A 389 28.95 11.83 16.63
C ASN A 389 27.73 11.53 15.75
N ILE A 390 27.29 12.49 14.94
CA ILE A 390 26.24 12.32 13.96
C ILE A 390 26.64 12.90 12.61
N LYS A 391 26.02 12.38 11.56
CA LYS A 391 26.10 12.96 10.22
C LYS A 391 24.72 13.40 9.77
N ILE A 392 24.66 14.47 8.98
CA ILE A 392 23.41 14.96 8.39
C ILE A 392 23.53 14.85 6.87
N ILE A 393 22.44 14.44 6.23
CA ILE A 393 22.26 14.45 4.78
C ILE A 393 20.93 15.11 4.46
N THR A 394 20.96 16.08 3.56
CA THR A 394 19.74 16.61 2.94
C THR A 394 19.61 16.04 1.53
N ILE A 395 18.48 15.40 1.22
CA ILE A 395 18.13 14.90 -0.11
C ILE A 395 17.09 15.85 -0.69
N ALA A 396 17.48 16.59 -1.71
CA ALA A 396 16.61 17.55 -2.39
C ALA A 396 16.01 16.96 -3.66
N ALA A 397 14.74 17.26 -3.93
CA ALA A 397 14.10 16.93 -5.19
C ALA A 397 14.87 17.54 -6.37
N LYS A 398 14.84 16.85 -7.53
CA LYS A 398 15.61 17.22 -8.72
C LYS A 398 15.45 18.69 -9.12
N ASP A 399 14.20 19.16 -9.16
CA ASP A 399 13.86 20.48 -9.69
C ASP A 399 14.28 21.60 -8.74
N SER A 400 14.33 21.35 -7.44
CA SER A 400 14.73 22.32 -6.42
C SER A 400 16.20 22.20 -5.97
N PHE A 401 16.93 21.23 -6.48
CA PHE A 401 18.31 20.96 -6.06
C PHE A 401 19.25 22.16 -6.24
N LYS A 402 19.06 22.94 -7.31
CA LYS A 402 19.85 24.15 -7.58
C LYS A 402 19.60 25.23 -6.52
N ASP A 403 18.36 25.43 -6.14
CA ASP A 403 17.96 26.45 -5.14
C ASP A 403 18.53 26.07 -3.76
N PHE A 404 18.44 24.81 -3.38
CA PHE A 404 19.07 24.30 -2.15
C PHE A 404 20.60 24.40 -2.20
N THR A 405 21.24 24.21 -3.37
CA THR A 405 22.68 24.41 -3.51
C THR A 405 23.07 25.85 -3.20
N GLN A 406 22.35 26.83 -3.73
CA GLN A 406 22.57 28.25 -3.43
C GLN A 406 22.30 28.57 -1.96
N LEU A 407 21.24 28.03 -1.39
CA LEU A 407 20.94 28.20 0.04
C LEU A 407 22.08 27.67 0.92
N PHE A 408 22.60 26.48 0.64
CA PHE A 408 23.71 25.88 1.38
C PHE A 408 24.98 26.73 1.31
N GLU A 409 25.28 27.30 0.15
CA GLU A 409 26.43 28.20 -0.04
C GLU A 409 26.26 29.53 0.70
N ASN A 410 25.10 30.15 0.57
CA ASN A 410 24.79 31.44 1.21
C ASN A 410 24.76 31.37 2.74
N LYS A 411 24.27 30.25 3.30
CA LYS A 411 24.12 30.03 4.75
C LYS A 411 25.31 29.31 5.39
N GLY A 412 26.23 28.79 4.57
CA GLY A 412 27.40 28.07 5.05
C GLY A 412 27.07 26.74 5.72
N TYR A 413 26.06 26.01 5.23
CA TYR A 413 25.77 24.67 5.71
C TYR A 413 26.84 23.71 5.21
N ASN A 414 27.41 22.89 6.11
CA ASN A 414 28.60 22.07 5.86
C ASN A 414 28.33 20.57 5.72
N TRP A 415 27.07 20.14 5.87
CA TRP A 415 26.73 18.73 5.68
C TRP A 415 26.40 18.41 4.21
N LYS A 416 26.14 17.16 3.90
CA LYS A 416 25.91 16.68 2.54
C LYS A 416 24.54 17.11 2.02
N LEU A 417 24.55 17.71 0.82
CA LEU A 417 23.35 17.95 0.01
C LEU A 417 23.40 17.01 -1.19
N LEU A 418 22.41 16.14 -1.34
CA LEU A 418 22.29 15.15 -2.40
C LEU A 418 21.13 15.46 -3.31
N ASN A 419 21.32 15.19 -4.61
CA ASN A 419 20.27 15.30 -5.61
C ASN A 419 19.51 13.97 -5.71
N LEU A 420 18.21 13.97 -5.45
CA LEU A 420 17.34 12.80 -5.68
C LEU A 420 17.39 12.35 -7.15
N GLY A 421 17.58 13.30 -8.08
CA GLY A 421 17.73 13.01 -9.51
C GLY A 421 16.49 12.31 -10.07
N ASN A 422 16.72 11.14 -10.68
CA ASN A 422 15.65 10.29 -11.23
C ASN A 422 15.30 9.11 -10.31
N ASP A 423 15.90 9.00 -9.11
CA ASP A 423 15.57 7.93 -8.15
C ASP A 423 14.36 8.28 -7.29
N ILE A 424 13.25 8.65 -7.99
CA ILE A 424 11.99 9.01 -7.32
C ILE A 424 11.43 7.88 -6.46
N LEU A 425 11.77 6.61 -6.78
CA LEU A 425 11.33 5.45 -6.00
C LEU A 425 11.91 5.42 -4.59
N LEU A 426 12.97 6.16 -4.33
CA LEU A 426 13.52 6.32 -2.99
C LEU A 426 12.49 6.93 -2.04
N LEU A 427 11.66 7.86 -2.53
CA LEU A 427 10.57 8.47 -1.75
C LEU A 427 9.52 7.43 -1.35
N GLU A 428 9.15 6.52 -2.27
CA GLU A 428 8.24 5.41 -1.95
C GLU A 428 8.86 4.46 -0.91
N LYS A 429 10.15 4.11 -1.08
CA LYS A 429 10.88 3.22 -0.17
C LYS A 429 10.99 3.79 1.25
N TYR A 430 11.13 5.09 1.41
CA TYR A 430 11.14 5.77 2.71
C TYR A 430 9.76 6.25 3.16
N ARG A 431 8.69 5.99 2.36
CA ARG A 431 7.31 6.44 2.61
C ARG A 431 7.20 7.95 2.82
N ILE A 432 7.98 8.72 2.06
CA ILE A 432 7.95 10.19 2.10
C ILE A 432 6.67 10.67 1.41
N ILE A 433 5.76 11.28 2.17
CA ILE A 433 4.46 11.77 1.70
C ILE A 433 4.44 13.31 1.66
N THR A 434 5.10 13.91 2.63
CA THR A 434 5.16 15.39 2.80
C THR A 434 6.60 15.85 2.87
N TYR A 435 6.82 17.17 2.72
CA TYR A 435 8.12 17.81 2.84
C TYR A 435 8.04 19.02 3.79
N PRO A 436 9.08 19.23 4.59
CA PRO A 436 10.21 18.33 4.81
C PRO A 436 9.82 17.11 5.63
N ASP A 437 10.54 15.97 5.42
CA ASP A 437 10.38 14.75 6.19
C ASP A 437 11.74 14.25 6.68
N TYR A 438 11.78 13.50 7.78
CA TYR A 438 13.01 13.14 8.47
C TYR A 438 13.07 11.65 8.78
N VAL A 439 14.30 11.10 8.71
CA VAL A 439 14.60 9.72 9.09
C VAL A 439 15.91 9.69 9.87
N ILE A 440 15.97 8.93 10.97
CA ILE A 440 17.22 8.66 11.68
C ILE A 440 17.66 7.23 11.32
N ILE A 441 18.89 7.11 10.82
CA ILE A 441 19.55 5.84 10.55
C ILE A 441 20.58 5.62 11.65
N GLY A 442 20.62 4.43 12.21
CA GLY A 442 21.61 4.01 13.18
C GLY A 442 22.76 3.23 12.56
N LYS A 443 23.59 2.67 13.41
CA LYS A 443 24.70 1.82 13.01
C LYS A 443 24.25 0.66 12.09
N ASP A 444 25.15 0.19 11.24
CA ASP A 444 24.91 -0.88 10.26
C ASP A 444 23.77 -0.55 9.26
N ASN A 445 23.53 0.75 9.01
CA ASN A 445 22.44 1.24 8.17
C ASN A 445 21.07 0.71 8.60
N LYS A 446 20.85 0.59 9.91
CA LYS A 446 19.57 0.19 10.47
C LYS A 446 18.69 1.42 10.72
N ILE A 447 17.37 1.27 10.52
CA ILE A 447 16.43 2.32 10.88
C ILE A 447 16.51 2.59 12.40
N GLY A 448 16.83 3.81 12.76
CA GLY A 448 16.71 4.31 14.11
C GLY A 448 15.31 4.83 14.40
N MET A 449 14.75 5.62 13.47
CA MET A 449 13.37 6.12 13.54
C MET A 449 12.89 6.57 12.16
N SER A 450 11.69 6.14 11.76
CA SER A 450 11.04 6.59 10.52
C SER A 450 9.51 6.55 10.65
N PRO A 451 8.76 7.67 10.39
CA PRO A 451 9.32 9.01 10.28
C PRO A 451 9.93 9.49 11.60
N ALA A 452 10.92 10.36 11.53
CA ALA A 452 11.46 11.06 12.69
C ALA A 452 10.81 12.44 12.83
N PRO A 453 10.71 13.00 14.04
CA PRO A 453 10.18 14.36 14.21
C PRO A 453 11.09 15.41 13.55
N ALA A 454 10.53 16.57 13.25
CA ALA A 454 11.29 17.70 12.75
C ALA A 454 12.30 18.21 13.81
N PRO A 455 13.35 18.94 13.41
CA PRO A 455 14.38 19.43 14.33
C PRO A 455 13.84 20.29 15.48
N ASP A 456 12.77 21.04 15.26
CA ASP A 456 12.05 21.85 16.23
C ASP A 456 11.05 21.03 17.09
N GLN A 457 10.96 19.70 16.89
CA GLN A 457 10.04 18.80 17.57
C GLN A 457 10.77 17.67 18.30
N TYR A 458 11.79 17.98 19.06
CA TYR A 458 12.56 17.01 19.86
C TYR A 458 13.37 15.98 19.07
N LEU A 459 13.84 16.29 17.86
CA LEU A 459 14.71 15.40 17.08
C LEU A 459 15.98 15.02 17.85
N ASP A 460 16.59 15.98 18.57
CA ASP A 460 17.77 15.82 19.40
C ASP A 460 17.61 14.73 20.48
N TYR A 461 16.45 14.70 21.15
CA TYR A 461 16.12 13.66 22.12
C TYR A 461 16.11 12.26 21.49
N HIS A 462 15.55 12.12 20.30
CA HIS A 462 15.51 10.84 19.60
C HIS A 462 16.89 10.42 19.08
N VAL A 463 17.68 11.37 18.58
CA VAL A 463 19.08 11.14 18.22
C VAL A 463 19.88 10.64 19.43
N GLU A 464 19.71 11.28 20.60
CA GLU A 464 20.39 10.86 21.84
C GLU A 464 20.02 9.43 22.23
N ARG A 465 18.74 9.06 22.19
CA ARG A 465 18.28 7.70 22.52
C ARG A 465 18.91 6.66 21.58
N ILE A 466 18.94 6.94 20.27
CA ILE A 466 19.51 6.03 19.27
C ILE A 466 21.02 5.94 19.45
N TYR A 467 21.70 7.07 19.69
CA TYR A 467 23.13 7.09 19.96
C TYR A 467 23.48 6.25 21.21
N LYS A 468 22.75 6.43 22.30
CA LYS A 468 22.92 5.64 23.53
C LYS A 468 22.70 4.15 23.29
N TYR A 469 21.74 3.76 22.47
CA TYR A 469 21.49 2.36 22.15
C TYR A 469 22.67 1.69 21.44
N TYR A 470 23.35 2.37 20.52
CA TYR A 470 24.42 1.79 19.73
C TYR A 470 25.82 1.96 20.38
N TYR A 471 26.06 3.03 21.14
CA TYR A 471 27.39 3.42 21.59
C TYR A 471 27.60 3.54 23.10
N LYS A 472 26.51 3.60 23.87
CA LYS A 472 26.59 3.60 25.34
C LYS A 472 25.86 2.37 25.87
N LYS A 473 26.59 1.26 25.96
CA LYS A 473 26.17 0.09 26.73
C LYS A 473 26.52 0.27 28.21
#